data_7780701d58ce3bf4ce2ea507b2add2d8
#
_entry.id   7780701d58ce3bf4ce2ea507b2add2d8
#
_cell.length_a   1.000
_cell.length_b   1.000
_cell.length_c   1.000
_cell.angle_alpha   90.00
_cell.angle_beta   90.00
_cell.angle_gamma   90.00
#
_symmetry.space_group_name_H-M   'P 1'
#
loop_
_entity.id
_entity.type
_entity.pdbx_description
1 polymer ?
#
loop_
_entity_poly.entity_id
_entity_poly.type
_entity_poly.pdbx_seq_one_letter_code
_entity_poly.pdbx_strand_id
1 'polypeptide(L)'
;MFKKSKIISLALALTMASSLAVGCSGGEGGNNGKIDNGKTQVVLKFFQGTATRDTSWLDTIIKNFSDANKETVYENGKKGVQVTYSTTRNLPLTTLSSDGADLYMAENDADIYDLSIKGEILDLTSVATKFESKIDADAKTRMVGKDEKYYAMPSYDFYAGVPYDEDLLVSKNAFFAAPEETNKNTYTSNDCSFIKAGESFALVANKNAKKSCGPDGEYKTLDDGLPSSLQEMLVWCWYLKTKAGVNPFVIGNDADVYSFYLTHAIWASLAGYDAMRAVYTNFAEGGTEAEVVTGFSSTENFYESADGSVKIPMATVETVKLTKENGYKAYDMSARYYSLAFLQIAYKEGWLASNQGGNTGAMSQFICDRDSAMLFDASYWYHEAVAKGYFEDWEDEADPDEVEVGRHIKFLTCPSQLSGSVTENNGKKNTLMNLGNSYVFANAHLDNAGNEGKKDATLAFIEYMYSDEGLGIFTEATGLSIPMEYNYTISTDDKSAACYYNNVLELKKSSNVVNYASDNQYFKNNLGAFSLSWGSSIVSFTINGTLVGDGYLSAMKKYSGTARNIFEATQRAAATWAAIIG
;
A
#
# COMPACT_ATOMS: atom_id res chain seq x y z
N MET A 1 16.21 32.88 -32.25
CA MET A 1 15.65 31.70 -32.93
C MET A 1 15.25 30.70 -31.88
N PHE A 2 14.13 30.98 -31.22
CA PHE A 2 13.56 30.18 -30.12
C PHE A 2 12.20 29.64 -30.57
N LYS A 3 12.10 28.32 -30.68
CA LYS A 3 10.79 27.60 -30.64
C LYS A 3 11.09 26.08 -30.69
N LYS A 4 11.02 25.40 -29.54
CA LYS A 4 10.66 23.98 -29.39
C LYS A 4 10.94 23.53 -27.96
N SER A 5 10.01 23.80 -27.05
CA SER A 5 9.92 23.13 -25.74
C SER A 5 8.53 23.28 -25.14
N LYS A 6 7.53 22.66 -25.74
CA LYS A 6 6.18 22.59 -25.15
C LYS A 6 5.38 21.34 -25.57
N ILE A 7 6.01 20.19 -25.80
CA ILE A 7 5.28 18.95 -26.20
C ILE A 7 5.73 17.72 -25.38
N ILE A 8 6.51 17.85 -24.32
CA ILE A 8 7.01 16.66 -23.58
C ILE A 8 6.19 16.36 -22.32
N SER A 9 5.35 17.25 -21.84
CA SER A 9 4.63 17.06 -20.57
C SER A 9 3.32 16.26 -20.66
N LEU A 10 2.86 15.91 -21.86
CA LEU A 10 1.55 15.24 -22.01
C LEU A 10 1.62 13.74 -22.35
N ALA A 11 2.83 13.21 -22.56
CA ALA A 11 2.99 11.79 -22.96
C ALA A 11 3.31 10.85 -21.78
N LEU A 12 3.62 11.36 -20.59
CA LEU A 12 4.05 10.53 -19.44
C LEU A 12 2.88 10.04 -18.56
N ALA A 13 1.72 10.67 -18.62
CA ALA A 13 0.55 10.22 -17.87
C ALA A 13 -0.12 8.97 -18.49
N LEU A 14 0.17 8.67 -19.75
CA LEU A 14 -0.44 7.53 -20.47
C LEU A 14 0.33 6.20 -20.35
N THR A 15 1.56 6.20 -19.85
CA THR A 15 2.36 4.96 -19.78
C THR A 15 2.19 4.19 -18.46
N MET A 16 1.66 4.79 -17.41
CA MET A 16 1.40 4.06 -16.16
C MET A 16 0.11 3.23 -16.18
N ALA A 17 -0.83 3.57 -17.05
CA ALA A 17 -2.04 2.75 -17.25
C ALA A 17 -1.80 1.50 -18.12
N SER A 18 -0.66 1.40 -18.82
CA SER A 18 -0.41 0.31 -19.78
C SER A 18 0.34 -0.89 -19.21
N SER A 19 1.05 -0.77 -18.10
CA SER A 19 1.74 -1.90 -17.48
C SER A 19 0.83 -2.78 -16.61
N LEU A 20 -0.35 -2.30 -16.22
CA LEU A 20 -1.39 -3.08 -15.55
C LEU A 20 -2.37 -3.75 -16.54
N ALA A 21 -2.17 -3.59 -17.85
CA ALA A 21 -3.13 -3.98 -18.87
C ALA A 21 -2.79 -5.28 -19.64
N VAL A 22 -1.86 -6.09 -19.14
CA VAL A 22 -1.59 -7.40 -19.78
C VAL A 22 -2.33 -8.50 -19.02
N GLY A 23 -3.52 -8.76 -19.47
CA GLY A 23 -4.27 -9.98 -19.22
C GLY A 23 -5.59 -9.77 -18.50
N CYS A 24 -6.60 -9.36 -19.24
CA CYS A 24 -7.94 -9.94 -19.26
C CYS A 24 -8.84 -9.06 -20.15
N SER A 25 -9.39 -9.61 -21.19
CA SER A 25 -10.56 -9.09 -21.91
C SER A 25 -11.79 -9.18 -21.00
N GLY A 26 -11.90 -8.24 -20.06
CA GLY A 26 -13.11 -8.06 -19.25
C GLY A 26 -14.04 -7.10 -19.95
N GLY A 27 -15.19 -7.56 -20.41
CA GLY A 27 -16.27 -6.71 -20.87
C GLY A 27 -16.73 -5.78 -19.75
N GLU A 28 -17.33 -4.65 -20.11
CA GLU A 28 -18.04 -3.78 -19.18
C GLU A 28 -19.07 -4.61 -18.40
N GLY A 29 -18.84 -4.79 -17.08
CA GLY A 29 -19.76 -5.45 -16.18
C GLY A 29 -20.73 -4.42 -15.55
N GLY A 30 -21.73 -4.88 -14.85
CA GLY A 30 -22.65 -4.02 -14.11
C GLY A 30 -24.02 -4.67 -13.93
N ASN A 31 -24.84 -4.10 -13.06
CA ASN A 31 -26.20 -4.54 -12.85
C ASN A 31 -27.20 -3.75 -13.71
N ASN A 32 -26.96 -3.60 -14.99
CA ASN A 32 -27.79 -2.85 -15.94
C ASN A 32 -29.22 -3.44 -16.08
N GLY A 33 -29.93 -3.52 -14.95
CA GLY A 33 -31.31 -3.97 -14.88
C GLY A 33 -32.26 -3.03 -15.65
N LYS A 34 -33.44 -3.54 -16.03
CA LYS A 34 -34.49 -2.72 -16.63
C LYS A 34 -34.83 -1.56 -15.69
N ILE A 35 -34.75 -0.32 -16.20
CA ILE A 35 -35.08 0.88 -15.46
C ILE A 35 -36.55 0.84 -15.02
N ASP A 36 -36.79 0.97 -13.72
CA ASP A 36 -38.10 1.11 -13.13
C ASP A 36 -38.43 2.61 -12.94
N ASN A 37 -39.21 3.16 -13.86
CA ASN A 37 -39.59 4.57 -13.82
C ASN A 37 -40.47 4.96 -12.62
N GLY A 38 -40.99 3.99 -11.88
CA GLY A 38 -41.72 4.20 -10.63
C GLY A 38 -40.83 4.46 -9.42
N LYS A 39 -39.49 4.33 -9.59
CA LYS A 39 -38.50 4.54 -8.54
C LYS A 39 -37.55 5.68 -8.85
N THR A 40 -37.02 6.32 -7.82
CA THR A 40 -35.89 7.27 -7.97
C THR A 40 -34.67 6.51 -8.45
N GLN A 41 -34.03 7.00 -9.52
CA GLN A 41 -32.88 6.36 -10.13
C GLN A 41 -31.58 6.99 -9.59
N VAL A 42 -30.62 6.13 -9.18
CA VAL A 42 -29.24 6.52 -8.86
C VAL A 42 -28.31 5.71 -9.74
N VAL A 43 -27.43 6.38 -10.47
CA VAL A 43 -26.50 5.76 -11.42
C VAL A 43 -25.07 5.89 -10.90
N LEU A 44 -24.41 4.76 -10.67
CA LEU A 44 -23.03 4.68 -10.20
C LEU A 44 -22.09 4.26 -11.34
N LYS A 45 -20.98 4.95 -11.48
CA LYS A 45 -19.80 4.45 -12.22
C LYS A 45 -18.73 3.99 -11.25
N PHE A 46 -18.38 2.74 -11.36
CA PHE A 46 -17.42 2.08 -10.51
C PHE A 46 -16.14 1.78 -11.29
N PHE A 47 -15.01 2.37 -10.85
CA PHE A 47 -13.70 1.97 -11.35
C PHE A 47 -13.37 0.60 -10.77
N GLN A 48 -13.30 -0.40 -11.63
CA GLN A 48 -12.97 -1.75 -11.25
C GLN A 48 -11.45 -1.94 -11.28
N GLY A 49 -10.81 -1.70 -10.15
CA GLY A 49 -9.41 -1.99 -9.90
C GLY A 49 -9.15 -3.48 -9.69
N THR A 50 -7.89 -3.82 -9.47
CA THR A 50 -7.47 -5.21 -9.22
C THR A 50 -8.07 -5.74 -7.92
N ALA A 51 -8.04 -4.93 -6.88
CA ALA A 51 -8.49 -5.30 -5.54
C ALA A 51 -10.02 -5.40 -5.39
N THR A 52 -10.78 -4.87 -6.34
CA THR A 52 -12.25 -4.80 -6.28
C THR A 52 -12.92 -5.44 -7.50
N ARG A 53 -12.29 -6.47 -8.08
CA ARG A 53 -12.81 -7.16 -9.29
C ARG A 53 -14.14 -7.86 -9.06
N ASP A 54 -14.34 -8.45 -7.88
CA ASP A 54 -15.64 -8.98 -7.50
C ASP A 54 -16.54 -7.83 -7.05
N THR A 55 -17.71 -7.72 -7.66
CA THR A 55 -18.73 -6.71 -7.37
C THR A 55 -19.93 -7.25 -6.58
N SER A 56 -19.88 -8.50 -6.12
CA SER A 56 -20.98 -9.14 -5.37
C SER A 56 -21.32 -8.38 -4.08
N TRP A 57 -20.32 -7.78 -3.43
CA TRP A 57 -20.53 -6.92 -2.28
C TRP A 57 -21.37 -5.69 -2.62
N LEU A 58 -21.14 -5.08 -3.78
CA LEU A 58 -21.88 -3.90 -4.25
C LEU A 58 -23.33 -4.27 -4.59
N ASP A 59 -23.56 -5.42 -5.22
CA ASP A 59 -24.90 -5.94 -5.47
C ASP A 59 -25.66 -6.17 -4.16
N THR A 60 -24.99 -6.71 -3.14
CA THR A 60 -25.55 -6.91 -1.80
C THR A 60 -25.91 -5.59 -1.12
N ILE A 61 -25.01 -4.61 -1.13
CA ILE A 61 -25.25 -3.26 -0.60
C ILE A 61 -26.44 -2.59 -1.32
N ILE A 62 -26.48 -2.64 -2.65
CA ILE A 62 -27.55 -2.07 -3.46
C ILE A 62 -28.89 -2.72 -3.13
N LYS A 63 -28.90 -4.04 -3.04
CA LYS A 63 -30.13 -4.79 -2.70
C LYS A 63 -30.64 -4.40 -1.32
N ASN A 64 -29.80 -4.44 -0.30
CA ASN A 64 -30.20 -4.15 1.08
C ASN A 64 -30.67 -2.69 1.22
N PHE A 65 -29.96 -1.74 0.62
CA PHE A 65 -30.38 -0.33 0.58
C PHE A 65 -31.73 -0.15 -0.11
N SER A 66 -31.91 -0.78 -1.28
CA SER A 66 -33.17 -0.67 -2.04
C SER A 66 -34.34 -1.29 -1.29
N ASP A 67 -34.14 -2.43 -0.62
CA ASP A 67 -35.16 -3.10 0.19
C ASP A 67 -35.55 -2.25 1.42
N ALA A 68 -34.57 -1.65 2.10
CA ALA A 68 -34.81 -0.75 3.23
C ALA A 68 -35.58 0.52 2.82
N ASN A 69 -35.37 0.99 1.60
CA ASN A 69 -35.97 2.23 1.09
C ASN A 69 -37.16 2.02 0.13
N LYS A 70 -37.72 0.82 0.03
CA LYS A 70 -38.79 0.48 -0.93
C LYS A 70 -40.06 1.33 -0.80
N GLU A 71 -40.33 1.89 0.40
CA GLU A 71 -41.49 2.73 0.69
C GLU A 71 -41.15 4.23 0.73
N THR A 72 -39.86 4.57 0.67
CA THR A 72 -39.38 5.98 0.77
C THR A 72 -39.70 6.72 -0.52
N VAL A 73 -40.21 7.96 -0.39
CA VAL A 73 -40.48 8.85 -1.52
C VAL A 73 -39.40 9.92 -1.56
N TYR A 74 -38.45 9.77 -2.45
CA TYR A 74 -37.41 10.78 -2.72
C TYR A 74 -37.90 11.81 -3.78
N GLU A 75 -38.56 11.34 -4.83
CA GLU A 75 -39.13 12.18 -5.87
C GLU A 75 -40.66 12.04 -5.91
N ASN A 76 -41.36 13.14 -6.14
CA ASN A 76 -42.82 13.13 -6.23
C ASN A 76 -43.31 12.13 -7.29
N GLY A 77 -44.25 11.29 -6.90
CA GLY A 77 -44.84 10.27 -7.78
C GLY A 77 -43.97 9.01 -7.98
N LYS A 78 -42.82 8.93 -7.33
CA LYS A 78 -41.95 7.75 -7.33
C LYS A 78 -41.85 7.16 -5.92
N LYS A 79 -41.83 5.83 -5.81
CA LYS A 79 -41.75 5.11 -4.54
C LYS A 79 -40.60 4.12 -4.56
N GLY A 80 -39.68 4.26 -3.63
CA GLY A 80 -38.45 3.48 -3.57
C GLY A 80 -37.32 4.07 -4.41
N VAL A 81 -36.19 3.42 -4.36
CA VAL A 81 -34.98 3.76 -5.08
C VAL A 81 -34.46 2.56 -5.88
N GLN A 82 -33.92 2.83 -7.05
CA GLN A 82 -33.17 1.85 -7.84
C GLN A 82 -31.77 2.40 -8.06
N VAL A 83 -30.75 1.67 -7.54
CA VAL A 83 -29.34 1.97 -7.82
C VAL A 83 -28.87 1.02 -8.92
N THR A 84 -28.33 1.59 -9.99
CA THR A 84 -27.69 0.81 -11.07
C THR A 84 -26.23 1.21 -11.16
N TYR A 85 -25.37 0.29 -11.57
CA TYR A 85 -23.95 0.59 -11.77
C TYR A 85 -23.40 0.00 -13.06
N SER A 86 -22.36 0.65 -13.56
CA SER A 86 -21.50 0.12 -14.61
C SER A 86 -20.04 0.13 -14.13
N THR A 87 -19.31 -0.93 -14.46
CA THR A 87 -17.88 -0.97 -14.21
C THR A 87 -17.10 -0.39 -15.37
N THR A 88 -16.03 0.32 -15.09
CA THR A 88 -15.14 0.88 -16.11
C THR A 88 -13.70 0.87 -15.62
N ARG A 89 -12.74 0.84 -16.55
CA ARG A 89 -11.32 1.06 -16.23
C ARG A 89 -10.90 2.52 -16.44
N ASN A 90 -11.76 3.35 -17.01
CA ASN A 90 -11.49 4.76 -17.25
C ASN A 90 -12.71 5.57 -16.82
N LEU A 91 -12.59 6.30 -15.73
CA LEU A 91 -13.61 7.25 -15.31
C LEU A 91 -13.49 8.54 -16.13
N PRO A 92 -14.60 9.19 -16.48
CA PRO A 92 -14.60 10.41 -17.29
C PRO A 92 -14.26 11.66 -16.46
N LEU A 93 -13.18 11.64 -15.68
CA LEU A 93 -12.82 12.70 -14.72
C LEU A 93 -12.62 14.08 -15.37
N THR A 94 -12.29 14.14 -16.66
CA THR A 94 -12.15 15.40 -17.41
C THR A 94 -13.44 15.92 -17.98
N THR A 95 -14.52 15.16 -17.92
CA THR A 95 -15.83 15.47 -18.52
C THR A 95 -16.99 15.14 -17.60
N LEU A 96 -16.77 15.20 -16.27
CA LEU A 96 -17.78 14.86 -15.26
C LEU A 96 -19.06 15.67 -15.42
N SER A 97 -18.97 16.96 -15.72
CA SER A 97 -20.12 17.85 -15.92
C SER A 97 -21.05 17.42 -17.07
N SER A 98 -20.55 16.64 -18.02
CA SER A 98 -21.33 16.11 -19.16
C SER A 98 -21.68 14.62 -19.01
N ASP A 99 -21.17 13.95 -17.96
CA ASP A 99 -21.46 12.55 -17.70
C ASP A 99 -22.80 12.39 -16.95
N GLY A 100 -23.54 11.35 -17.30
CA GLY A 100 -24.87 11.10 -16.75
C GLY A 100 -24.90 10.33 -15.44
N ALA A 101 -23.75 9.91 -14.90
CA ALA A 101 -23.71 9.21 -13.62
C ALA A 101 -23.79 10.18 -12.44
N ASP A 102 -24.45 9.73 -11.37
CA ASP A 102 -24.69 10.49 -10.15
C ASP A 102 -23.57 10.31 -9.14
N LEU A 103 -22.99 9.13 -9.11
CA LEU A 103 -22.00 8.68 -8.13
C LEU A 103 -20.82 8.01 -8.82
N TYR A 104 -19.63 8.21 -8.26
CA TYR A 104 -18.39 7.63 -8.76
C TYR A 104 -17.64 6.96 -7.62
N MET A 105 -17.08 5.80 -7.89
CA MET A 105 -16.05 5.18 -7.08
C MET A 105 -14.77 5.15 -7.91
N ALA A 106 -13.82 6.01 -7.58
CA ALA A 106 -12.58 6.21 -8.32
C ALA A 106 -11.38 5.64 -7.57
N GLU A 107 -10.38 5.15 -8.30
CA GLU A 107 -9.10 4.69 -7.79
C GLU A 107 -7.98 5.50 -8.45
N ASN A 108 -7.08 6.04 -7.62
CA ASN A 108 -5.81 6.69 -7.96
C ASN A 108 -5.82 7.96 -8.83
N ASP A 109 -6.87 8.23 -9.60
CA ASP A 109 -6.85 9.30 -10.61
C ASP A 109 -7.69 10.54 -10.23
N ALA A 110 -8.49 10.46 -9.16
CA ALA A 110 -9.39 11.56 -8.81
C ALA A 110 -8.67 12.61 -7.95
N ASP A 111 -8.39 13.76 -8.52
CA ASP A 111 -7.97 14.95 -7.79
C ASP A 111 -9.20 15.66 -7.24
N ILE A 112 -9.63 15.28 -6.04
CA ILE A 112 -10.84 15.81 -5.38
C ILE A 112 -10.75 17.31 -5.18
N TYR A 113 -9.57 17.84 -4.86
CA TYR A 113 -9.38 19.26 -4.67
C TYR A 113 -9.58 20.04 -5.98
N ASP A 114 -8.98 19.60 -7.08
CA ASP A 114 -9.14 20.23 -8.40
C ASP A 114 -10.58 20.14 -8.90
N LEU A 115 -11.22 18.96 -8.76
CA LEU A 115 -12.62 18.75 -9.14
C LEU A 115 -13.58 19.66 -8.33
N SER A 116 -13.31 19.88 -7.04
CA SER A 116 -14.12 20.77 -6.19
C SER A 116 -13.99 22.23 -6.61
N ILE A 117 -12.77 22.69 -6.95
CA ILE A 117 -12.54 24.06 -7.46
C ILE A 117 -13.27 24.30 -8.79
N LYS A 118 -13.32 23.30 -9.66
CA LYS A 118 -14.03 23.35 -10.93
C LYS A 118 -15.56 23.30 -10.77
N GLY A 119 -16.04 22.95 -9.59
CA GLY A 119 -17.47 22.79 -9.32
C GLY A 119 -18.06 21.56 -10.04
N GLU A 120 -17.27 20.51 -10.27
CA GLU A 120 -17.72 19.32 -10.98
C GLU A 120 -18.27 18.23 -10.04
N ILE A 121 -18.00 18.35 -8.74
CA ILE A 121 -18.43 17.39 -7.72
C ILE A 121 -19.26 18.06 -6.62
N LEU A 122 -20.16 17.25 -6.03
CA LEU A 122 -21.14 17.67 -5.04
C LEU A 122 -20.50 17.85 -3.66
N ASP A 123 -20.96 18.83 -2.90
CA ASP A 123 -20.68 18.98 -1.46
C ASP A 123 -21.30 17.81 -0.67
N LEU A 124 -20.45 16.99 -0.06
CA LEU A 124 -20.81 15.81 0.75
C LEU A 124 -20.72 16.07 2.25
N THR A 125 -20.54 17.32 2.70
CA THR A 125 -20.34 17.67 4.11
C THR A 125 -21.45 17.12 5.01
N SER A 126 -22.69 17.12 4.55
CA SER A 126 -23.84 16.60 5.32
C SER A 126 -23.77 15.09 5.60
N VAL A 127 -23.09 14.33 4.76
CA VAL A 127 -22.85 12.90 4.96
C VAL A 127 -21.54 12.69 5.71
N ALA A 128 -20.44 13.30 5.24
CA ALA A 128 -19.10 13.08 5.79
C ALA A 128 -18.99 13.42 7.28
N THR A 129 -19.65 14.49 7.74
CA THR A 129 -19.65 14.90 9.16
C THR A 129 -20.27 13.84 10.10
N LYS A 130 -21.14 12.96 9.60
CA LYS A 130 -21.70 11.86 10.39
C LYS A 130 -20.65 10.82 10.76
N PHE A 131 -19.61 10.71 9.95
CA PHE A 131 -18.52 9.73 10.09
C PHE A 131 -17.18 10.38 10.42
N GLU A 132 -17.12 11.69 10.56
CA GLU A 132 -15.88 12.45 10.67
C GLU A 132 -14.96 11.97 11.81
N SER A 133 -15.53 11.59 12.95
CA SER A 133 -14.77 11.06 14.09
C SER A 133 -14.12 9.70 13.81
N LYS A 134 -14.64 8.96 12.83
CA LYS A 134 -14.13 7.63 12.45
C LYS A 134 -13.11 7.69 11.31
N ILE A 135 -13.11 8.76 10.49
CA ILE A 135 -12.22 8.87 9.33
C ILE A 135 -10.81 9.24 9.78
N ASP A 136 -9.81 8.52 9.26
CA ASP A 136 -8.40 8.79 9.57
C ASP A 136 -8.02 10.24 9.24
N ALA A 137 -7.31 10.90 10.16
CA ALA A 137 -7.03 12.33 10.07
C ALA A 137 -6.30 12.73 8.78
N ASP A 138 -5.33 11.91 8.33
CA ASP A 138 -4.58 12.18 7.11
C ASP A 138 -5.43 11.94 5.85
N ALA A 139 -6.37 10.98 5.88
CA ALA A 139 -7.29 10.76 4.78
C ALA A 139 -8.23 11.96 4.56
N LYS A 140 -8.66 12.62 5.64
CA LYS A 140 -9.51 13.82 5.56
C LYS A 140 -8.91 14.92 4.70
N THR A 141 -7.59 15.12 4.75
CA THR A 141 -6.91 16.21 4.04
C THR A 141 -7.09 16.15 2.53
N ARG A 142 -7.32 14.95 1.97
CA ARG A 142 -7.55 14.71 0.54
C ARG A 142 -9.02 14.78 0.11
N MET A 143 -9.94 14.79 1.07
CA MET A 143 -11.38 14.78 0.79
C MET A 143 -12.00 16.17 0.81
N VAL A 144 -11.26 17.17 1.28
CA VAL A 144 -11.74 18.54 1.44
C VAL A 144 -11.34 19.44 0.27
N GLY A 145 -12.24 20.36 -0.09
CA GLY A 145 -11.99 21.41 -1.07
C GLY A 145 -11.33 22.64 -0.46
N LYS A 146 -11.15 23.68 -1.28
CA LYS A 146 -10.57 24.98 -0.86
C LYS A 146 -11.42 25.70 0.20
N ASP A 147 -12.70 25.44 0.23
CA ASP A 147 -13.69 26.01 1.16
C ASP A 147 -13.85 25.16 2.44
N GLU A 148 -12.96 24.20 2.66
CA GLU A 148 -12.92 23.30 3.81
C GLU A 148 -14.14 22.35 3.92
N LYS A 149 -14.93 22.25 2.87
CA LYS A 149 -16.03 21.29 2.78
C LYS A 149 -15.58 19.94 2.27
N TYR A 150 -16.28 18.90 2.67
CA TYR A 150 -16.03 17.55 2.16
C TYR A 150 -16.66 17.36 0.78
N TYR A 151 -15.89 16.85 -0.16
CA TYR A 151 -16.32 16.56 -1.52
C TYR A 151 -16.19 15.08 -1.89
N ALA A 152 -15.62 14.27 -0.99
CA ALA A 152 -15.49 12.84 -1.18
C ALA A 152 -15.58 12.10 0.15
N MET A 153 -15.76 10.78 0.06
CA MET A 153 -15.54 9.80 1.13
C MET A 153 -14.38 8.89 0.74
N PRO A 154 -13.62 8.32 1.71
CA PRO A 154 -12.53 7.41 1.39
C PRO A 154 -13.09 6.07 0.89
N SER A 155 -12.40 5.39 -0.03
CA SER A 155 -12.83 4.08 -0.48
C SER A 155 -12.12 2.97 0.30
N TYR A 156 -10.98 2.46 -0.15
CA TYR A 156 -10.34 1.34 0.55
C TYR A 156 -8.84 1.54 0.77
N ASP A 157 -8.32 0.78 1.75
CA ASP A 157 -6.91 0.73 2.10
C ASP A 157 -6.21 -0.43 1.40
N PHE A 158 -4.95 -0.21 1.05
CA PHE A 158 -3.99 -1.29 0.86
C PHE A 158 -2.59 -0.85 1.30
N TYR A 159 -1.79 -1.79 1.80
CA TYR A 159 -0.56 -1.47 2.48
C TYR A 159 0.66 -1.89 1.68
N ALA A 160 1.72 -1.05 1.74
CA ALA A 160 3.04 -1.42 1.28
C ALA A 160 3.65 -2.48 2.19
N GLY A 161 4.29 -3.47 1.62
CA GLY A 161 4.93 -4.55 2.34
C GLY A 161 5.10 -5.77 1.44
N VAL A 162 5.08 -6.93 2.05
CA VAL A 162 5.09 -8.22 1.34
C VAL A 162 4.35 -9.26 2.16
N PRO A 163 3.54 -10.12 1.55
CA PRO A 163 3.03 -11.32 2.22
C PRO A 163 4.15 -12.34 2.42
N TYR A 164 4.04 -13.15 3.47
CA TYR A 164 4.95 -14.25 3.77
C TYR A 164 4.21 -15.54 4.14
N ASP A 165 4.81 -16.68 3.81
CA ASP A 165 4.29 -18.02 4.14
C ASP A 165 4.76 -18.42 5.54
N GLU A 166 3.88 -18.31 6.55
CA GLU A 166 4.20 -18.69 7.93
C GLU A 166 4.44 -20.20 8.05
N ASP A 167 3.69 -21.03 7.33
CA ASP A 167 3.85 -22.50 7.38
C ASP A 167 5.24 -22.91 6.90
N LEU A 168 5.69 -22.28 5.81
CA LEU A 168 7.05 -22.50 5.30
C LEU A 168 8.10 -22.07 6.33
N LEU A 169 7.96 -20.89 6.93
CA LEU A 169 8.89 -20.39 7.96
C LEU A 169 8.91 -21.29 9.20
N VAL A 170 7.75 -21.79 9.65
CA VAL A 170 7.65 -22.76 10.76
C VAL A 170 8.39 -24.04 10.39
N SER A 171 8.16 -24.60 9.19
CA SER A 171 8.80 -25.84 8.73
C SER A 171 10.32 -25.73 8.64
N LYS A 172 10.84 -24.54 8.40
CA LYS A 172 12.28 -24.24 8.28
C LYS A 172 12.91 -23.70 9.57
N ASN A 173 12.15 -23.60 10.68
CA ASN A 173 12.63 -23.00 11.93
C ASN A 173 13.19 -21.57 11.71
N ALA A 174 12.53 -20.78 10.89
CA ALA A 174 13.05 -19.52 10.40
C ALA A 174 12.53 -18.29 11.17
N PHE A 175 12.23 -18.42 12.45
CA PHE A 175 11.88 -17.32 13.33
C PHE A 175 13.01 -17.00 14.31
N PHE A 176 13.20 -15.75 14.67
CA PHE A 176 14.14 -15.35 15.71
C PHE A 176 13.70 -15.88 17.08
N ALA A 177 14.65 -16.36 17.85
CA ALA A 177 14.41 -16.90 19.19
C ALA A 177 14.45 -15.79 20.23
N ALA A 178 13.62 -15.93 21.29
CA ALA A 178 13.72 -15.05 22.45
C ALA A 178 15.12 -15.14 23.09
N PRO A 179 15.64 -14.07 23.72
CA PRO A 179 16.97 -14.07 24.33
C PRO A 179 17.18 -15.21 25.33
N GLU A 180 16.15 -15.50 26.13
CA GLU A 180 16.16 -16.56 27.16
C GLU A 180 15.89 -17.96 26.63
N GLU A 181 15.50 -18.11 25.33
CA GLU A 181 15.22 -19.43 24.75
C GLU A 181 16.50 -20.27 24.69
N THR A 182 16.40 -21.53 25.09
CA THR A 182 17.52 -22.51 25.10
C THR A 182 17.51 -23.40 23.87
N ASN A 183 16.34 -23.66 23.29
CA ASN A 183 16.18 -24.44 22.05
C ASN A 183 16.33 -23.52 20.81
N LYS A 184 17.56 -23.03 20.60
CA LYS A 184 17.90 -22.12 19.51
C LYS A 184 19.19 -22.49 18.81
N ASN A 185 19.29 -22.12 17.54
CA ASN A 185 20.49 -22.21 16.72
C ASN A 185 21.12 -20.81 16.65
N THR A 186 22.34 -20.67 17.18
CA THR A 186 23.05 -19.38 17.21
C THR A 186 24.01 -19.27 16.05
N TYR A 187 24.02 -18.15 15.37
CA TYR A 187 24.88 -17.79 14.25
C TYR A 187 25.75 -16.60 14.61
N THR A 188 26.98 -16.60 14.14
CA THR A 188 28.00 -15.58 14.41
C THR A 188 28.61 -15.05 13.12
N SER A 189 29.55 -14.12 13.23
CA SER A 189 30.33 -13.63 12.07
C SER A 189 31.14 -14.71 11.35
N ASN A 190 31.36 -15.88 11.97
CA ASN A 190 31.98 -17.01 11.30
C ASN A 190 31.03 -17.76 10.35
N ASP A 191 29.72 -17.61 10.57
CA ASP A 191 28.67 -18.27 9.79
C ASP A 191 28.12 -17.35 8.69
N CYS A 192 28.00 -16.06 8.99
CA CYS A 192 27.27 -15.09 8.18
C CYS A 192 27.98 -13.73 8.18
N SER A 193 28.31 -13.21 6.99
CA SER A 193 28.99 -11.92 6.81
C SER A 193 28.15 -10.70 7.23
N PHE A 194 26.84 -10.86 7.41
CA PHE A 194 25.95 -9.81 7.92
C PHE A 194 26.00 -9.66 9.44
N ILE A 195 26.68 -10.57 10.14
CA ILE A 195 26.87 -10.51 11.58
C ILE A 195 28.24 -9.90 11.86
N LYS A 196 28.30 -8.82 12.61
CA LYS A 196 29.54 -8.17 12.98
C LYS A 196 30.32 -9.00 13.99
N ALA A 197 31.63 -8.84 14.03
CA ALA A 197 32.49 -9.51 14.99
C ALA A 197 32.04 -9.20 16.44
N GLY A 198 31.82 -10.24 17.22
CA GLY A 198 31.32 -10.14 18.61
C GLY A 198 29.80 -10.11 18.75
N GLU A 199 29.05 -10.03 17.66
CA GLU A 199 27.60 -10.16 17.66
C GLU A 199 27.18 -11.60 17.33
N SER A 200 25.95 -11.94 17.72
CA SER A 200 25.31 -13.20 17.36
C SER A 200 23.81 -13.05 17.25
N PHE A 201 23.20 -13.84 16.38
CA PHE A 201 21.74 -13.92 16.22
C PHE A 201 21.31 -15.39 16.37
N ALA A 202 20.13 -15.61 16.91
CA ALA A 202 19.62 -16.93 17.16
C ALA A 202 18.24 -17.12 16.55
N LEU A 203 18.06 -18.23 15.84
CA LEU A 203 16.77 -18.70 15.35
C LEU A 203 16.29 -19.87 16.19
N VAL A 204 14.98 -20.06 16.28
CA VAL A 204 14.37 -21.19 16.98
C VAL A 204 14.88 -22.52 16.43
N ALA A 205 15.08 -23.51 17.29
CA ALA A 205 15.50 -24.84 16.84
C ALA A 205 14.32 -25.77 16.50
N ASN A 206 13.10 -25.39 16.92
CA ASN A 206 11.87 -26.13 16.64
C ASN A 206 10.64 -25.22 16.82
N LYS A 207 9.47 -25.68 16.34
CA LYS A 207 8.21 -24.93 16.36
C LYS A 207 7.67 -24.56 17.75
N ASN A 208 8.14 -25.23 18.82
CA ASN A 208 7.69 -24.99 20.20
C ASN A 208 8.63 -24.03 20.95
N ALA A 209 9.76 -23.66 20.37
CA ALA A 209 10.69 -22.71 20.97
C ALA A 209 10.06 -21.31 21.02
N LYS A 210 10.39 -20.56 22.07
CA LYS A 210 9.87 -19.20 22.26
C LYS A 210 10.49 -18.27 21.22
N LYS A 211 9.63 -17.62 20.44
CA LYS A 211 10.02 -16.60 19.47
C LYS A 211 10.41 -15.28 20.17
N SER A 212 11.21 -14.44 19.52
CA SER A 212 11.47 -13.05 19.94
C SER A 212 10.19 -12.23 19.89
N CYS A 213 10.21 -11.05 20.51
CA CYS A 213 9.08 -10.12 20.54
C CYS A 213 8.88 -9.31 19.25
N GLY A 214 9.65 -9.60 18.19
CA GLY A 214 9.51 -8.91 16.91
C GLY A 214 9.79 -7.40 16.92
N PRO A 215 9.40 -6.70 15.83
CA PRO A 215 9.62 -5.27 15.68
C PRO A 215 8.92 -4.37 16.68
N ASP A 216 7.74 -4.74 17.20
CA ASP A 216 6.98 -3.95 18.17
C ASP A 216 7.49 -4.07 19.61
N GLY A 217 8.31 -5.08 19.90
CA GLY A 217 8.88 -5.33 21.21
C GLY A 217 7.91 -5.95 22.23
N GLU A 218 6.73 -6.39 21.79
CA GLU A 218 5.73 -7.05 22.62
C GLU A 218 5.65 -8.55 22.28
N TYR A 219 5.38 -9.39 23.27
CA TYR A 219 5.17 -10.81 23.06
C TYR A 219 3.69 -11.14 22.84
N LYS A 220 3.44 -12.16 22.06
CA LYS A 220 2.10 -12.66 21.68
C LYS A 220 1.37 -11.68 20.77
N THR A 221 2.12 -11.06 19.89
CA THR A 221 1.65 -10.18 18.84
C THR A 221 1.80 -10.83 17.46
N LEU A 222 1.43 -10.12 16.41
CA LEU A 222 1.44 -10.63 15.04
C LEU A 222 2.86 -10.84 14.49
N ASP A 223 3.85 -10.18 15.07
CA ASP A 223 5.21 -10.13 14.55
C ASP A 223 6.24 -10.89 15.41
N ASP A 224 5.78 -11.70 16.37
CA ASP A 224 6.65 -12.56 17.17
C ASP A 224 7.59 -13.40 16.29
N GLY A 225 8.89 -13.21 16.49
CA GLY A 225 9.93 -13.93 15.76
C GLY A 225 10.29 -13.35 14.39
N LEU A 226 9.62 -12.30 13.94
CA LEU A 226 10.03 -11.58 12.74
C LEU A 226 11.26 -10.70 13.02
N PRO A 227 12.02 -10.31 11.97
CA PRO A 227 13.19 -9.46 12.12
C PRO A 227 12.83 -8.11 12.72
N SER A 228 13.39 -7.74 13.86
CA SER A 228 13.16 -6.46 14.52
C SER A 228 14.10 -5.35 14.02
N SER A 229 15.23 -5.72 13.40
CA SER A 229 16.15 -4.78 12.76
C SER A 229 16.45 -5.16 11.31
N LEU A 230 16.90 -4.17 10.53
CA LEU A 230 17.32 -4.42 9.16
C LEU A 230 18.50 -5.39 9.09
N GLN A 231 19.37 -5.39 10.10
CA GLN A 231 20.46 -6.37 10.24
C GLN A 231 19.90 -7.78 10.46
N GLU A 232 18.92 -7.95 11.33
CA GLU A 232 18.22 -9.25 11.48
C GLU A 232 17.57 -9.68 10.17
N MET A 233 16.95 -8.78 9.44
CA MET A 233 16.34 -9.10 8.14
C MET A 233 17.37 -9.56 7.10
N LEU A 234 18.58 -9.01 7.12
CA LEU A 234 19.69 -9.49 6.29
C LEU A 234 20.14 -10.91 6.70
N VAL A 235 20.28 -11.17 8.01
CA VAL A 235 20.61 -12.50 8.54
C VAL A 235 19.52 -13.51 8.23
N TRP A 236 18.27 -13.10 8.32
CA TRP A 236 17.11 -13.93 8.00
C TRP A 236 17.06 -14.35 6.52
N CYS A 237 17.26 -13.41 5.61
CA CYS A 237 17.34 -13.70 4.18
C CYS A 237 18.53 -14.60 3.84
N TRP A 238 19.70 -14.37 4.46
CA TRP A 238 20.86 -15.26 4.34
C TRP A 238 20.51 -16.67 4.82
N TYR A 239 19.88 -16.82 5.99
CA TYR A 239 19.48 -18.12 6.53
C TYR A 239 18.53 -18.84 5.58
N LEU A 240 17.47 -18.18 5.13
CA LEU A 240 16.51 -18.75 4.19
C LEU A 240 17.22 -19.28 2.94
N LYS A 241 18.10 -18.48 2.34
CA LYS A 241 18.80 -18.83 1.12
C LYS A 241 19.83 -19.95 1.32
N THR A 242 20.66 -19.86 2.36
CA THR A 242 21.86 -20.71 2.48
C THR A 242 21.67 -21.92 3.37
N LYS A 243 20.79 -21.87 4.37
CA LYS A 243 20.56 -22.95 5.34
C LYS A 243 19.23 -23.65 5.12
N ALA A 244 18.17 -22.89 4.88
CA ALA A 244 16.84 -23.44 4.67
C ALA A 244 16.59 -23.92 3.22
N GLY A 245 17.37 -23.43 2.25
CA GLY A 245 17.23 -23.78 0.82
C GLY A 245 15.99 -23.18 0.17
N VAL A 246 15.53 -22.03 0.68
CA VAL A 246 14.33 -21.31 0.24
C VAL A 246 14.75 -19.94 -0.31
N ASN A 247 14.15 -19.50 -1.40
CA ASN A 247 14.35 -18.14 -1.86
C ASN A 247 13.69 -17.16 -0.87
N PRO A 248 14.39 -16.13 -0.39
CA PRO A 248 13.75 -15.12 0.46
C PRO A 248 12.54 -14.49 -0.20
N PHE A 249 12.65 -14.12 -1.48
CA PHE A 249 11.58 -13.43 -2.20
C PHE A 249 11.36 -14.04 -3.59
N VAL A 250 10.10 -13.94 -4.06
CA VAL A 250 9.75 -14.09 -5.47
C VAL A 250 9.16 -12.79 -6.01
N ILE A 251 9.48 -12.46 -7.27
CA ILE A 251 8.99 -11.29 -7.99
C ILE A 251 8.75 -11.64 -9.46
N GLY A 252 7.70 -11.09 -10.06
CA GLY A 252 7.49 -11.18 -11.52
C GLY A 252 8.59 -10.45 -12.29
N ASN A 253 9.03 -10.99 -13.41
CA ASN A 253 10.10 -10.42 -14.22
C ASN A 253 9.75 -9.06 -14.86
N ASP A 254 8.48 -8.80 -15.08
CA ASP A 254 7.91 -7.57 -15.62
C ASP A 254 7.43 -6.58 -14.54
N ALA A 255 7.49 -7.01 -13.28
CA ALA A 255 6.94 -6.28 -12.15
C ALA A 255 8.04 -5.68 -11.24
N ASP A 256 9.16 -5.24 -11.84
CA ASP A 256 10.26 -4.59 -11.09
C ASP A 256 9.78 -3.40 -10.25
N VAL A 257 8.70 -2.74 -10.67
CA VAL A 257 8.01 -1.69 -9.94
C VAL A 257 7.54 -2.16 -8.56
N TYR A 258 7.14 -3.41 -8.40
CA TYR A 258 6.67 -3.96 -7.13
C TYR A 258 7.75 -3.98 -6.03
N SER A 259 9.03 -3.85 -6.41
CA SER A 259 10.11 -3.72 -5.43
C SER A 259 9.96 -2.51 -4.49
N PHE A 260 9.22 -1.49 -4.90
CA PHE A 260 8.99 -0.34 -4.03
C PHE A 260 7.99 -0.63 -2.91
N TYR A 261 7.12 -1.64 -3.00
CA TYR A 261 6.27 -2.02 -1.87
C TYR A 261 7.12 -2.37 -0.64
N LEU A 262 8.14 -3.20 -0.84
CA LEU A 262 9.07 -3.53 0.25
C LEU A 262 9.92 -2.32 0.68
N THR A 263 10.49 -1.56 -0.29
CA THR A 263 11.32 -0.40 0.07
C THR A 263 10.56 0.69 0.79
N HIS A 264 9.27 0.91 0.45
CA HIS A 264 8.42 1.85 1.18
C HIS A 264 8.06 1.35 2.57
N ALA A 265 7.76 0.07 2.71
CA ALA A 265 7.46 -0.52 4.01
C ALA A 265 8.66 -0.43 4.96
N ILE A 266 9.87 -0.77 4.48
CA ILE A 266 11.10 -0.62 5.26
C ILE A 266 11.36 0.85 5.60
N TRP A 267 11.21 1.77 4.63
CA TRP A 267 11.39 3.21 4.87
C TRP A 267 10.42 3.70 5.94
N ALA A 268 9.12 3.40 5.81
CA ALA A 268 8.10 3.82 6.77
C ALA A 268 8.37 3.28 8.18
N SER A 269 8.73 2.00 8.28
CA SER A 269 9.00 1.36 9.57
C SER A 269 10.25 1.93 10.25
N LEU A 270 11.34 2.17 9.51
CA LEU A 270 12.58 2.77 10.05
C LEU A 270 12.42 4.25 10.38
N ALA A 271 11.72 5.03 9.56
CA ALA A 271 11.52 6.45 9.77
C ALA A 271 10.54 6.74 10.91
N GLY A 272 9.56 5.87 11.09
CA GLY A 272 8.46 6.05 12.03
C GLY A 272 7.33 6.95 11.50
N TYR A 273 6.22 6.93 12.21
CA TYR A 273 4.95 7.53 11.80
C TYR A 273 5.06 9.01 11.45
N ASP A 274 5.53 9.84 12.39
CA ASP A 274 5.53 11.29 12.21
C ASP A 274 6.47 11.75 11.09
N ALA A 275 7.67 11.14 10.99
CA ALA A 275 8.61 11.47 9.93
C ALA A 275 8.07 11.05 8.56
N MET A 276 7.40 9.89 8.48
CA MET A 276 6.81 9.43 7.22
C MET A 276 5.63 10.28 6.77
N ARG A 277 4.81 10.79 7.68
CA ARG A 277 3.74 11.75 7.36
C ARG A 277 4.28 13.02 6.69
N ALA A 278 5.45 13.50 7.12
CA ALA A 278 6.07 14.68 6.52
C ALA A 278 6.44 14.49 5.03
N VAL A 279 6.63 13.25 4.56
CA VAL A 279 6.80 12.93 3.13
C VAL A 279 5.59 13.37 2.31
N TYR A 280 4.42 13.31 2.92
CA TYR A 280 3.12 13.65 2.32
C TYR A 280 2.59 15.00 2.78
N THR A 281 3.47 15.87 3.26
CA THR A 281 3.16 17.25 3.70
C THR A 281 2.26 17.38 4.93
N ASN A 282 2.04 16.29 5.67
CA ASN A 282 1.35 16.33 6.96
C ASN A 282 2.37 16.61 8.08
N PHE A 283 2.75 17.87 8.23
CA PHE A 283 3.73 18.29 9.23
C PHE A 283 3.07 18.43 10.61
N ALA A 284 3.72 17.87 11.63
CA ALA A 284 3.33 18.12 13.00
C ALA A 284 3.52 19.60 13.37
N GLU A 285 2.68 20.12 14.27
CA GLU A 285 2.87 21.45 14.84
C GLU A 285 4.25 21.53 15.52
N GLY A 286 5.06 22.49 15.09
CA GLY A 286 6.43 22.63 15.56
C GLY A 286 7.45 21.70 14.86
N GLY A 287 7.05 20.93 13.85
CA GLY A 287 7.90 20.06 13.02
C GLY A 287 8.20 18.70 13.66
N THR A 288 8.75 17.80 12.85
CA THR A 288 9.08 16.42 13.23
C THR A 288 10.57 16.16 13.09
N GLU A 289 11.21 15.55 14.09
CA GLU A 289 12.62 15.15 13.99
C GLU A 289 12.80 13.96 13.04
N ALA A 290 13.79 14.05 12.16
CA ALA A 290 14.18 12.99 11.25
C ALA A 290 15.69 12.99 11.03
N GLU A 291 16.26 11.79 10.88
CA GLU A 291 17.65 11.65 10.44
C GLU A 291 17.75 11.76 8.93
N VAL A 292 18.48 12.75 8.43
CA VAL A 292 18.73 12.95 7.01
C VAL A 292 20.20 12.70 6.67
N VAL A 293 20.44 12.18 5.47
CA VAL A 293 21.77 11.90 4.96
C VAL A 293 22.45 13.19 4.55
N THR A 294 23.64 13.45 5.11
CA THR A 294 24.51 14.56 4.74
C THR A 294 25.73 14.13 3.92
N GLY A 295 25.98 12.82 3.89
CA GLY A 295 27.10 12.24 3.17
C GLY A 295 27.19 10.72 3.37
N PHE A 296 28.30 10.18 2.94
CA PHE A 296 28.57 8.74 3.07
C PHE A 296 29.98 8.50 3.58
N SER A 297 30.14 7.52 4.48
CA SER A 297 31.44 7.14 5.01
C SER A 297 32.36 6.63 3.89
N SER A 298 33.62 6.99 3.97
CA SER A 298 34.67 6.44 3.09
C SER A 298 35.36 5.22 3.66
N THR A 299 35.12 4.89 4.93
CA THR A 299 35.83 3.86 5.68
C THR A 299 34.91 2.78 6.25
N GLU A 300 33.63 3.10 6.45
CA GLU A 300 32.67 2.19 7.04
C GLU A 300 31.58 1.81 6.05
N ASN A 301 31.32 0.54 5.91
CA ASN A 301 30.28 0.01 5.05
C ASN A 301 29.10 -0.51 5.89
N PHE A 302 27.89 -0.23 5.42
CA PHE A 302 26.69 -0.92 5.87
C PHE A 302 26.73 -2.40 5.45
N TYR A 303 27.23 -2.64 4.23
CA TYR A 303 27.42 -3.97 3.68
C TYR A 303 28.66 -4.02 2.79
N GLU A 304 29.36 -5.15 2.83
CA GLU A 304 30.43 -5.50 1.91
C GLU A 304 30.29 -6.99 1.54
N SER A 305 30.24 -7.27 0.22
CA SER A 305 30.17 -8.65 -0.26
C SER A 305 31.43 -9.43 0.08
N ALA A 306 31.33 -10.75 0.20
CA ALA A 306 32.45 -11.62 0.56
C ALA A 306 33.68 -11.48 -0.38
N ASP A 307 33.43 -11.17 -1.64
CA ASP A 307 34.49 -10.93 -2.66
C ASP A 307 34.93 -9.46 -2.74
N GLY A 308 34.35 -8.58 -1.93
CA GLY A 308 34.64 -7.15 -1.91
C GLY A 308 34.16 -6.37 -3.16
N SER A 309 33.42 -7.02 -4.06
CA SER A 309 32.97 -6.39 -5.31
C SER A 309 31.81 -5.40 -5.11
N VAL A 310 31.03 -5.57 -4.05
CA VAL A 310 29.93 -4.70 -3.68
C VAL A 310 30.19 -4.09 -2.32
N LYS A 311 30.21 -2.76 -2.28
CA LYS A 311 30.31 -1.98 -1.04
C LYS A 311 29.19 -0.98 -0.98
N ILE A 312 28.43 -1.01 0.10
CA ILE A 312 27.36 -0.06 0.39
C ILE A 312 27.81 0.72 1.63
N PRO A 313 28.18 2.02 1.48
CA PRO A 313 28.71 2.79 2.58
C PRO A 313 27.68 3.05 3.65
N MET A 314 28.11 3.25 4.90
CA MET A 314 27.28 3.83 5.95
C MET A 314 26.94 5.29 5.58
N ALA A 315 25.70 5.68 5.80
CA ALA A 315 25.30 7.08 5.68
C ALA A 315 25.85 7.90 6.86
N THR A 316 26.34 9.10 6.56
CA THR A 316 26.56 10.14 7.56
C THR A 316 25.26 10.93 7.69
N VAL A 317 24.79 11.10 8.91
CA VAL A 317 23.47 11.68 9.17
C VAL A 317 23.52 12.90 10.07
N GLU A 318 22.52 13.76 9.94
CA GLU A 318 22.19 14.80 10.93
C GLU A 318 20.70 14.67 11.30
N THR A 319 20.36 15.00 12.53
CA THR A 319 18.96 15.15 12.93
C THR A 319 18.46 16.53 12.54
N VAL A 320 17.43 16.57 11.71
CA VAL A 320 16.77 17.82 11.31
C VAL A 320 15.33 17.83 11.77
N LYS A 321 14.79 19.02 11.97
CA LYS A 321 13.37 19.21 12.22
C LYS A 321 12.65 19.49 10.90
N LEU A 322 11.88 18.54 10.42
CA LEU A 322 11.08 18.67 9.21
C LEU A 322 9.89 19.60 9.48
N THR A 323 9.79 20.62 8.66
CA THR A 323 8.72 21.62 8.71
C THR A 323 8.24 21.91 7.28
N LYS A 324 7.23 22.76 7.14
CA LYS A 324 6.75 23.21 5.84
C LYS A 324 7.90 23.80 4.98
N GLU A 325 8.79 24.59 5.58
CA GLU A 325 9.84 25.32 4.86
C GLU A 325 10.92 24.39 4.29
N ASN A 326 11.17 23.25 4.93
CA ASN A 326 12.22 22.32 4.53
C ASN A 326 11.72 20.89 4.24
N GLY A 327 10.44 20.72 3.98
CA GLY A 327 9.80 19.42 3.77
C GLY A 327 10.40 18.59 2.61
N TYR A 328 11.12 19.22 1.66
CA TYR A 328 11.88 18.50 0.64
C TYR A 328 12.92 17.54 1.25
N LYS A 329 13.46 17.85 2.43
CA LYS A 329 14.42 16.99 3.16
C LYS A 329 13.82 15.67 3.64
N ALA A 330 12.51 15.52 3.64
CA ALA A 330 11.87 14.24 3.95
C ALA A 330 12.34 13.11 3.01
N TYR A 331 12.72 13.46 1.77
CA TYR A 331 13.31 12.50 0.82
C TYR A 331 14.80 12.22 1.05
N ASP A 332 15.44 12.96 1.94
CA ASP A 332 16.83 12.76 2.33
C ASP A 332 16.98 11.86 3.57
N MET A 333 15.90 11.29 4.09
CA MET A 333 15.92 10.42 5.27
C MET A 333 16.87 9.24 5.08
N SER A 334 17.66 8.94 6.11
CA SER A 334 18.55 7.78 6.16
C SER A 334 17.78 6.45 6.01
N ALA A 335 16.57 6.39 6.57
CA ALA A 335 15.66 5.26 6.43
C ALA A 335 15.37 4.90 4.95
N ARG A 336 15.20 5.91 4.08
CA ARG A 336 15.02 5.70 2.63
C ARG A 336 16.27 5.16 1.97
N TYR A 337 17.43 5.67 2.34
CA TYR A 337 18.70 5.15 1.84
C TYR A 337 18.90 3.68 2.21
N TYR A 338 18.66 3.31 3.47
CA TYR A 338 18.82 1.93 3.92
C TYR A 338 17.78 0.98 3.34
N SER A 339 16.57 1.43 3.02
CA SER A 339 15.60 0.62 2.29
C SER A 339 16.06 0.29 0.86
N LEU A 340 16.67 1.24 0.16
CA LEU A 340 17.30 1.02 -1.14
C LEU A 340 18.56 0.15 -1.03
N ALA A 341 19.34 0.30 0.05
CA ALA A 341 20.50 -0.53 0.35
C ALA A 341 20.08 -2.01 0.52
N PHE A 342 19.00 -2.26 1.24
CA PHE A 342 18.45 -3.61 1.38
C PHE A 342 18.06 -4.21 0.01
N LEU A 343 17.36 -3.47 -0.82
CA LEU A 343 17.00 -3.93 -2.17
C LEU A 343 18.23 -4.25 -3.03
N GLN A 344 19.27 -3.42 -2.97
CA GLN A 344 20.52 -3.67 -3.67
C GLN A 344 21.20 -4.96 -3.18
N ILE A 345 21.24 -5.20 -1.87
CA ILE A 345 21.78 -6.42 -1.27
C ILE A 345 20.96 -7.62 -1.73
N ALA A 346 19.64 -7.56 -1.61
CA ALA A 346 18.75 -8.65 -2.01
C ALA A 346 18.96 -9.05 -3.49
N TYR A 347 19.15 -8.06 -4.36
CA TYR A 347 19.48 -8.30 -5.76
C TYR A 347 20.87 -8.95 -5.94
N LYS A 348 21.90 -8.41 -5.26
CA LYS A 348 23.29 -8.88 -5.41
C LYS A 348 23.53 -10.25 -4.80
N GLU A 349 22.90 -10.57 -3.68
CA GLU A 349 22.97 -11.86 -3.02
C GLU A 349 22.09 -12.95 -3.69
N GLY A 350 21.35 -12.60 -4.75
CA GLY A 350 20.47 -13.53 -5.46
C GLY A 350 19.28 -14.03 -4.62
N TRP A 351 18.77 -13.16 -3.75
CA TRP A 351 17.62 -13.47 -2.90
C TRP A 351 16.28 -13.30 -3.62
N LEU A 352 16.29 -12.70 -4.81
CA LEU A 352 15.12 -12.45 -5.61
C LEU A 352 14.96 -13.57 -6.67
N ALA A 353 14.04 -14.48 -6.46
CA ALA A 353 13.60 -15.40 -7.50
C ALA A 353 12.73 -14.63 -8.51
N SER A 354 13.07 -14.70 -9.81
CA SER A 354 12.34 -14.02 -10.87
C SER A 354 11.48 -15.01 -11.64
N ASN A 355 10.16 -14.81 -11.65
CA ASN A 355 9.23 -15.63 -12.39
C ASN A 355 8.97 -15.06 -13.78
N GLN A 356 9.17 -15.87 -14.82
CA GLN A 356 8.99 -15.48 -16.22
C GLN A 356 7.52 -15.27 -16.61
N GLY A 357 6.58 -15.81 -15.83
CA GLY A 357 5.14 -15.59 -15.99
C GLY A 357 4.63 -14.24 -15.49
N GLY A 358 5.54 -13.33 -15.14
CA GLY A 358 5.18 -12.02 -14.59
C GLY A 358 4.67 -12.08 -13.16
N ASN A 359 3.93 -11.04 -12.73
CA ASN A 359 3.43 -10.95 -11.37
C ASN A 359 2.49 -12.11 -11.01
N THR A 360 1.60 -12.48 -11.93
CA THR A 360 0.67 -13.60 -11.71
C THR A 360 1.40 -14.94 -11.61
N GLY A 361 2.47 -15.14 -12.40
CA GLY A 361 3.35 -16.30 -12.27
C GLY A 361 4.10 -16.34 -10.93
N ALA A 362 4.51 -15.18 -10.40
CA ALA A 362 5.11 -15.08 -9.08
C ALA A 362 4.13 -15.45 -7.97
N MET A 363 2.85 -15.05 -8.08
CA MET A 363 1.80 -15.46 -7.15
C MET A 363 1.59 -16.98 -7.15
N SER A 364 1.49 -17.60 -8.35
CA SER A 364 1.37 -19.05 -8.48
C SER A 364 2.56 -19.77 -7.86
N GLN A 365 3.79 -19.34 -8.15
CA GLN A 365 5.01 -19.89 -7.56
C GLN A 365 5.01 -19.79 -6.03
N PHE A 366 4.59 -18.66 -5.48
CA PHE A 366 4.50 -18.46 -4.03
C PHE A 366 3.47 -19.38 -3.37
N ILE A 367 2.33 -19.58 -4.00
CA ILE A 367 1.23 -20.38 -3.45
C ILE A 367 1.48 -21.88 -3.66
N CYS A 368 1.77 -22.31 -4.90
CA CYS A 368 1.82 -23.72 -5.27
C CYS A 368 3.20 -24.33 -5.06
N ASP A 369 4.27 -23.70 -5.58
CA ASP A 369 5.62 -24.30 -5.50
C ASP A 369 6.24 -24.20 -4.10
N ARG A 370 5.90 -23.17 -3.32
CA ARG A 370 6.38 -22.94 -1.94
C ARG A 370 7.91 -22.92 -1.83
N ASP A 371 8.58 -22.46 -2.87
CA ASP A 371 10.04 -22.36 -2.93
C ASP A 371 10.60 -21.01 -2.49
N SER A 372 9.69 -20.06 -2.21
CA SER A 372 9.98 -18.69 -1.82
C SER A 372 9.19 -18.33 -0.56
N ALA A 373 9.86 -17.65 0.39
CA ALA A 373 9.26 -17.33 1.68
C ALA A 373 8.32 -16.10 1.62
N MET A 374 8.59 -15.16 0.70
CA MET A 374 7.87 -13.90 0.57
C MET A 374 7.61 -13.55 -0.89
N LEU A 375 6.49 -12.87 -1.15
CA LEU A 375 6.11 -12.36 -2.48
C LEU A 375 6.21 -10.83 -2.50
N PHE A 376 6.81 -10.24 -3.54
CA PHE A 376 6.72 -8.80 -3.76
C PHE A 376 5.33 -8.42 -4.27
N ASP A 377 4.47 -7.99 -3.34
CA ASP A 377 3.14 -7.47 -3.64
C ASP A 377 2.60 -6.66 -2.46
N ALA A 378 1.49 -5.92 -2.67
CA ALA A 378 0.80 -5.20 -1.60
C ALA A 378 -0.24 -6.08 -0.90
N SER A 379 -0.86 -5.57 0.15
CA SER A 379 -1.81 -6.35 0.95
C SER A 379 -3.07 -6.83 0.19
N TYR A 380 -3.37 -6.30 -0.98
CA TYR A 380 -4.51 -6.72 -1.82
C TYR A 380 -4.26 -8.01 -2.63
N TRP A 381 -3.03 -8.48 -2.73
CA TRP A 381 -2.60 -9.59 -3.60
C TRP A 381 -3.45 -10.86 -3.46
N TYR A 382 -3.92 -11.16 -2.24
CA TYR A 382 -4.68 -12.39 -1.94
C TYR A 382 -5.94 -12.49 -2.78
N HIS A 383 -6.69 -11.40 -2.85
CA HIS A 383 -7.91 -11.31 -3.66
C HIS A 383 -7.62 -11.52 -5.16
N GLU A 384 -6.49 -11.01 -5.64
CA GLU A 384 -6.05 -11.22 -7.01
C GLU A 384 -5.67 -12.68 -7.26
N ALA A 385 -4.99 -13.32 -6.32
CA ALA A 385 -4.60 -14.73 -6.40
C ALA A 385 -5.81 -15.67 -6.40
N VAL A 386 -6.81 -15.40 -5.54
CA VAL A 386 -8.11 -16.12 -5.54
C VAL A 386 -8.81 -15.98 -6.89
N ALA A 387 -8.90 -14.75 -7.42
CA ALA A 387 -9.53 -14.51 -8.73
C ALA A 387 -8.82 -15.19 -9.92
N LYS A 388 -7.59 -15.67 -9.71
CA LYS A 388 -6.80 -16.44 -10.68
C LYS A 388 -6.90 -17.96 -10.48
N GLY A 389 -7.54 -18.43 -9.40
CA GLY A 389 -7.68 -19.85 -9.10
C GLY A 389 -6.44 -20.50 -8.47
N TYR A 390 -5.42 -19.72 -8.02
CA TYR A 390 -4.16 -20.31 -7.53
C TYR A 390 -4.31 -21.04 -6.19
N PHE A 391 -5.30 -20.68 -5.38
CA PHE A 391 -5.61 -21.43 -4.18
C PHE A 391 -6.33 -22.76 -4.51
N GLU A 392 -7.19 -22.77 -5.53
CA GLU A 392 -7.81 -24.00 -6.06
C GLU A 392 -6.74 -24.94 -6.65
N ASP A 393 -5.78 -24.39 -7.44
CA ASP A 393 -4.66 -25.16 -7.97
C ASP A 393 -3.82 -25.80 -6.86
N TRP A 394 -3.58 -25.06 -5.76
CA TRP A 394 -2.88 -25.59 -4.59
C TRP A 394 -3.69 -26.67 -3.87
N GLU A 395 -4.99 -26.48 -3.65
CA GLU A 395 -5.88 -27.45 -2.99
C GLU A 395 -5.95 -28.78 -3.73
N ASP A 396 -5.92 -28.74 -5.07
CA ASP A 396 -5.95 -29.94 -5.92
C ASP A 396 -4.69 -30.81 -5.77
N GLU A 397 -3.56 -30.22 -5.38
CA GLU A 397 -2.25 -30.89 -5.25
C GLU A 397 -1.82 -31.14 -3.80
N ALA A 398 -2.38 -30.43 -2.82
CA ALA A 398 -2.00 -30.48 -1.42
C ALA A 398 -2.54 -31.73 -0.71
N ASP A 399 -1.93 -32.05 0.45
CA ASP A 399 -2.47 -33.07 1.34
C ASP A 399 -3.85 -32.63 1.89
N PRO A 400 -4.87 -33.48 1.91
CA PRO A 400 -6.19 -33.15 2.46
C PRO A 400 -6.17 -32.57 3.88
N ASP A 401 -5.22 -33.01 4.72
CA ASP A 401 -5.06 -32.46 6.08
C ASP A 401 -4.53 -31.00 6.03
N GLU A 402 -3.70 -30.64 5.05
CA GLU A 402 -3.27 -29.25 4.84
C GLU A 402 -4.42 -28.39 4.31
N VAL A 403 -5.22 -28.91 3.39
CA VAL A 403 -6.40 -28.21 2.86
C VAL A 403 -7.43 -27.93 3.96
N GLU A 404 -7.68 -28.90 4.85
CA GLU A 404 -8.60 -28.72 5.99
C GLU A 404 -8.16 -27.61 6.93
N VAL A 405 -6.86 -27.42 7.12
CA VAL A 405 -6.26 -26.36 7.97
C VAL A 405 -6.21 -25.03 7.25
N GLY A 406 -5.99 -25.02 5.94
CA GLY A 406 -5.74 -23.85 5.10
C GLY A 406 -4.30 -23.34 5.18
N ARG A 407 -3.95 -22.37 4.34
CA ARG A 407 -2.63 -21.74 4.30
C ARG A 407 -2.53 -20.61 5.31
N HIS A 408 -1.47 -20.59 6.10
CA HIS A 408 -1.15 -19.49 6.99
C HIS A 408 -0.22 -18.50 6.30
N ILE A 409 -0.79 -17.72 5.39
CA ILE A 409 -0.09 -16.59 4.78
C ILE A 409 -0.43 -15.33 5.56
N LYS A 410 0.58 -14.52 5.85
CA LYS A 410 0.46 -13.29 6.63
C LYS A 410 1.17 -12.13 5.94
N PHE A 411 0.90 -10.92 6.39
CA PHE A 411 1.56 -9.72 5.88
C PHE A 411 2.70 -9.30 6.80
N LEU A 412 3.88 -9.01 6.21
CA LEU A 412 5.12 -8.80 6.95
C LEU A 412 5.12 -7.45 7.67
N THR A 413 5.42 -7.48 8.96
CA THR A 413 5.82 -6.31 9.72
C THR A 413 7.31 -6.05 9.51
N CYS A 414 7.66 -4.88 8.99
CA CYS A 414 9.04 -4.53 8.67
C CYS A 414 9.85 -4.11 9.90
N PRO A 415 11.20 -4.25 9.84
CA PRO A 415 12.10 -3.85 10.91
C PRO A 415 11.94 -2.40 11.35
N SER A 416 11.91 -2.14 12.65
CA SER A 416 11.73 -0.80 13.24
C SER A 416 13.04 -0.09 13.58
N GLN A 417 14.19 -0.74 13.41
CA GLN A 417 15.52 -0.19 13.66
C GLN A 417 16.57 -0.73 12.70
N LEU A 418 17.72 -0.07 12.66
CA LEU A 418 18.77 -0.41 11.69
C LEU A 418 19.58 -1.64 12.11
N SER A 419 19.91 -1.79 13.38
CA SER A 419 20.76 -2.87 13.90
C SER A 419 20.41 -3.25 15.33
N GLY A 420 20.95 -4.40 15.78
CA GLY A 420 20.62 -4.99 17.07
C GLY A 420 19.28 -5.72 17.04
N SER A 421 18.83 -6.17 18.20
CA SER A 421 17.52 -6.82 18.38
C SER A 421 16.66 -6.00 19.34
N VAL A 422 15.36 -5.94 19.08
CA VAL A 422 14.39 -5.42 20.06
C VAL A 422 14.16 -6.51 21.08
N THR A 423 14.32 -6.19 22.36
CA THR A 423 14.22 -7.17 23.45
C THR A 423 13.09 -6.88 24.44
N GLU A 424 12.50 -5.69 24.34
CA GLU A 424 11.42 -5.22 25.20
C GLU A 424 10.60 -4.14 24.50
N ASN A 425 9.37 -3.95 24.93
CA ASN A 425 8.51 -2.89 24.43
C ASN A 425 9.15 -1.52 24.69
N ASN A 426 9.46 -0.81 23.63
CA ASN A 426 10.01 0.54 23.63
C ASN A 426 8.94 1.61 23.40
N GLY A 427 7.66 1.25 23.44
CA GLY A 427 6.51 2.12 23.17
C GLY A 427 6.33 2.49 21.71
N LYS A 428 7.12 1.90 20.79
CA LYS A 428 6.98 2.13 19.35
C LYS A 428 5.95 1.16 18.79
N LYS A 429 4.97 1.71 18.09
CA LYS A 429 4.08 0.93 17.22
C LYS A 429 4.71 0.78 15.84
N ASN A 430 4.43 -0.31 15.18
CA ASN A 430 4.76 -0.47 13.78
C ASN A 430 4.17 0.67 12.94
N THR A 431 4.85 1.05 11.88
CA THR A 431 4.38 2.05 10.93
C THR A 431 3.99 1.36 9.63
N LEU A 432 2.71 1.43 9.30
CA LEU A 432 2.14 0.87 8.08
C LEU A 432 1.92 1.99 7.07
N MET A 433 2.31 1.74 5.82
CA MET A 433 2.11 2.70 4.74
C MET A 433 0.87 2.31 3.94
N ASN A 434 -0.23 3.06 4.10
CA ASN A 434 -1.41 2.92 3.25
C ASN A 434 -1.19 3.65 1.93
N LEU A 435 -1.24 2.89 0.84
CA LEU A 435 -1.09 3.38 -0.53
C LEU A 435 -2.44 3.58 -1.23
N GLY A 436 -3.54 3.24 -0.59
CA GLY A 436 -4.89 3.46 -1.09
C GLY A 436 -5.14 4.94 -1.33
N ASN A 437 -5.60 5.28 -2.52
CA ASN A 437 -5.94 6.64 -2.93
C ASN A 437 -7.26 6.61 -3.71
N SER A 438 -8.25 5.96 -3.13
CA SER A 438 -9.54 5.69 -3.75
C SER A 438 -10.62 6.51 -3.06
N TYR A 439 -11.57 7.02 -3.84
CA TYR A 439 -12.61 7.95 -3.36
C TYR A 439 -13.97 7.59 -3.91
N VAL A 440 -14.99 7.86 -3.07
CA VAL A 440 -16.40 7.92 -3.48
C VAL A 440 -16.82 9.37 -3.50
N PHE A 441 -17.32 9.85 -4.62
CA PHE A 441 -17.81 11.24 -4.78
C PHE A 441 -19.00 11.32 -5.73
N ALA A 442 -19.80 12.36 -5.60
CA ALA A 442 -21.02 12.54 -6.37
C ALA A 442 -20.88 13.71 -7.38
N ASN A 443 -21.62 13.64 -8.48
CA ASN A 443 -21.62 14.65 -9.54
C ASN A 443 -22.35 15.92 -9.11
N ALA A 444 -21.81 17.09 -9.44
CA ALA A 444 -22.42 18.38 -9.12
C ALA A 444 -23.77 18.61 -9.81
N HIS A 445 -24.11 17.88 -10.89
CA HIS A 445 -25.41 18.03 -11.55
C HIS A 445 -26.59 17.72 -10.61
N LEU A 446 -26.35 16.99 -9.53
CA LEU A 446 -27.35 16.71 -8.50
C LEU A 446 -27.84 18.00 -7.77
N ASP A 447 -27.08 19.09 -7.82
CA ASP A 447 -27.50 20.42 -7.32
C ASP A 447 -28.37 21.20 -8.30
N ASN A 448 -28.60 20.70 -9.52
CA ASN A 448 -29.46 21.33 -10.47
C ASN A 448 -30.93 21.26 -10.04
N ALA A 449 -31.69 22.30 -10.29
CA ALA A 449 -33.11 22.36 -10.00
C ALA A 449 -33.87 21.15 -10.61
N GLY A 450 -34.67 20.50 -9.80
CA GLY A 450 -35.42 19.29 -10.17
C GLY A 450 -34.72 17.96 -9.86
N ASN A 451 -33.48 18.00 -9.36
CA ASN A 451 -32.73 16.83 -8.94
C ASN A 451 -32.71 16.63 -7.42
N GLU A 452 -33.44 17.41 -6.64
CA GLU A 452 -33.40 17.42 -5.18
C GLU A 452 -33.64 16.00 -4.60
N GLY A 453 -34.67 15.32 -5.07
CA GLY A 453 -34.98 13.96 -4.62
C GLY A 453 -33.95 12.94 -5.05
N LYS A 454 -33.38 13.10 -6.23
CA LYS A 454 -32.29 12.26 -6.71
C LYS A 454 -31.02 12.47 -5.88
N LYS A 455 -30.70 13.73 -5.56
CA LYS A 455 -29.62 14.08 -4.64
C LYS A 455 -29.80 13.42 -3.29
N ASP A 456 -30.99 13.55 -2.68
CA ASP A 456 -31.28 12.95 -1.37
C ASP A 456 -31.12 11.43 -1.40
N ALA A 457 -31.57 10.76 -2.46
CA ALA A 457 -31.40 9.30 -2.62
C ALA A 457 -29.92 8.92 -2.76
N THR A 458 -29.13 9.71 -3.50
CA THR A 458 -27.69 9.48 -3.68
C THR A 458 -26.93 9.65 -2.35
N LEU A 459 -27.22 10.72 -1.60
CA LEU A 459 -26.60 10.95 -0.28
C LEU A 459 -26.98 9.87 0.72
N ALA A 460 -28.24 9.40 0.73
CA ALA A 460 -28.68 8.30 1.57
C ALA A 460 -27.99 6.99 1.20
N PHE A 461 -27.72 6.73 -0.08
CA PHE A 461 -26.97 5.56 -0.51
C PHE A 461 -25.51 5.62 -0.05
N ILE A 462 -24.84 6.76 -0.18
CA ILE A 462 -23.49 6.97 0.36
C ILE A 462 -23.50 6.71 1.88
N GLU A 463 -24.44 7.30 2.61
CA GLU A 463 -24.55 7.09 4.06
C GLU A 463 -24.73 5.62 4.44
N TYR A 464 -25.52 4.87 3.68
CA TYR A 464 -25.68 3.44 3.90
C TYR A 464 -24.38 2.64 3.64
N MET A 465 -23.64 2.97 2.58
CA MET A 465 -22.36 2.33 2.28
C MET A 465 -21.36 2.46 3.43
N TYR A 466 -21.40 3.58 4.17
CA TYR A 466 -20.50 3.86 5.30
C TYR A 466 -21.12 3.52 6.68
N SER A 467 -22.30 2.93 6.71
CA SER A 467 -22.86 2.33 7.93
C SER A 467 -22.04 1.10 8.36
N ASP A 468 -22.16 0.69 9.62
CA ASP A 468 -21.46 -0.52 10.10
C ASP A 468 -21.88 -1.77 9.29
N GLU A 469 -23.12 -1.85 8.81
CA GLU A 469 -23.59 -2.91 7.93
C GLU A 469 -22.90 -2.85 6.55
N GLY A 470 -22.88 -1.68 5.90
CA GLY A 470 -22.25 -1.50 4.58
C GLY A 470 -20.75 -1.77 4.62
N LEU A 471 -20.06 -1.25 5.63
CA LEU A 471 -18.63 -1.51 5.87
C LEU A 471 -18.36 -3.01 6.11
N GLY A 472 -19.21 -3.68 6.88
CA GLY A 472 -19.12 -5.12 7.13
C GLY A 472 -19.26 -5.95 5.85
N ILE A 473 -20.27 -5.66 5.02
CA ILE A 473 -20.47 -6.35 3.72
C ILE A 473 -19.25 -6.18 2.82
N PHE A 474 -18.72 -4.95 2.73
CA PHE A 474 -17.53 -4.67 1.92
C PHE A 474 -16.31 -5.46 2.41
N THR A 475 -16.01 -5.37 3.72
CA THR A 475 -14.81 -5.99 4.31
C THR A 475 -14.89 -7.52 4.25
N GLU A 476 -16.05 -8.13 4.50
CA GLU A 476 -16.23 -9.59 4.42
C GLU A 476 -15.97 -10.11 3.00
N ALA A 477 -16.47 -9.41 1.99
CA ALA A 477 -16.35 -9.88 0.61
C ALA A 477 -14.98 -9.60 -0.01
N THR A 478 -14.30 -8.53 0.43
CA THR A 478 -13.05 -8.10 -0.21
C THR A 478 -11.80 -8.35 0.61
N GLY A 479 -11.93 -8.58 1.91
CA GLY A 479 -10.80 -8.61 2.84
C GLY A 479 -10.12 -7.25 3.04
N LEU A 480 -10.62 -6.19 2.41
CA LEU A 480 -10.07 -4.85 2.49
C LEU A 480 -10.73 -4.06 3.61
N SER A 481 -9.99 -3.11 4.17
CA SER A 481 -10.54 -2.09 5.07
C SER A 481 -10.71 -0.75 4.35
N ILE A 482 -11.36 0.18 5.01
CA ILE A 482 -11.49 1.57 4.59
C ILE A 482 -10.69 2.44 5.58
N PRO A 483 -10.09 3.59 5.21
CA PRO A 483 -9.35 4.45 6.14
C PRO A 483 -10.27 5.14 7.15
N MET A 484 -10.91 4.32 7.96
CA MET A 484 -11.84 4.65 9.03
C MET A 484 -11.67 3.71 10.22
N GLU A 485 -12.03 4.18 11.41
CA GLU A 485 -12.14 3.31 12.58
C GLU A 485 -13.44 2.50 12.53
N TYR A 486 -13.34 1.19 12.41
CA TYR A 486 -14.41 0.22 12.64
C TYR A 486 -13.82 -1.13 13.02
N ASN A 487 -14.55 -1.90 13.81
CA ASN A 487 -14.14 -3.22 14.24
C ASN A 487 -14.88 -4.26 13.41
N TYR A 488 -14.13 -5.06 12.68
CA TYR A 488 -14.67 -6.18 11.92
C TYR A 488 -13.72 -7.38 12.00
N THR A 489 -14.29 -8.56 12.04
CA THR A 489 -13.56 -9.83 11.96
C THR A 489 -14.20 -10.65 10.85
N ILE A 490 -13.41 -11.08 9.91
CA ILE A 490 -13.87 -11.90 8.78
C ILE A 490 -14.16 -13.30 9.26
N SER A 491 -15.33 -13.83 8.91
CA SER A 491 -15.89 -15.08 9.39
C SER A 491 -16.07 -16.13 8.30
N THR A 492 -15.47 -15.94 7.12
CA THR A 492 -15.56 -16.89 5.99
C THR A 492 -15.14 -18.31 6.39
N ASP A 493 -15.75 -19.32 5.74
CA ASP A 493 -15.37 -20.73 5.90
C ASP A 493 -14.02 -21.06 5.25
N ASP A 494 -13.55 -20.24 4.29
CA ASP A 494 -12.20 -20.33 3.73
C ASP A 494 -11.17 -19.96 4.80
N LYS A 495 -10.45 -20.98 5.30
CA LYS A 495 -9.46 -20.83 6.38
C LYS A 495 -8.26 -19.96 5.97
N SER A 496 -7.81 -20.09 4.72
CA SER A 496 -6.70 -19.32 4.19
C SER A 496 -7.06 -17.84 4.08
N ALA A 497 -8.24 -17.54 3.54
CA ALA A 497 -8.77 -16.17 3.47
C ALA A 497 -8.96 -15.56 4.86
N ALA A 498 -9.60 -16.31 5.78
CA ALA A 498 -9.80 -15.85 7.15
C ALA A 498 -8.47 -15.54 7.86
N CYS A 499 -7.46 -16.40 7.69
CA CYS A 499 -6.13 -16.19 8.26
C CYS A 499 -5.51 -14.89 7.73
N TYR A 500 -5.44 -14.74 6.41
CA TYR A 500 -4.79 -13.60 5.77
C TYR A 500 -5.50 -12.27 6.05
N TYR A 501 -6.80 -12.21 5.79
CA TYR A 501 -7.56 -10.97 5.93
C TYR A 501 -7.64 -10.49 7.39
N ASN A 502 -7.86 -11.39 8.35
CA ASN A 502 -7.86 -11.02 9.76
C ASN A 502 -6.47 -10.59 10.23
N ASN A 503 -5.38 -11.16 9.69
CA ASN A 503 -4.03 -10.70 9.97
C ASN A 503 -3.82 -9.25 9.50
N VAL A 504 -4.26 -8.90 8.28
CA VAL A 504 -4.13 -7.53 7.75
C VAL A 504 -4.98 -6.53 8.55
N LEU A 505 -6.21 -6.91 8.94
CA LEU A 505 -7.08 -6.06 9.77
C LEU A 505 -6.48 -5.82 11.16
N GLU A 506 -5.94 -6.86 11.80
CA GLU A 506 -5.29 -6.72 13.10
C GLU A 506 -3.99 -5.92 13.00
N LEU A 507 -3.22 -6.10 11.92
CA LEU A 507 -2.03 -5.29 11.66
C LEU A 507 -2.38 -3.80 11.51
N LYS A 508 -3.45 -3.45 10.79
CA LYS A 508 -3.97 -2.09 10.72
C LYS A 508 -4.26 -1.55 12.12
N LYS A 509 -4.97 -2.32 12.94
CA LYS A 509 -5.42 -1.92 14.27
C LYS A 509 -4.26 -1.74 15.27
N SER A 510 -3.22 -2.57 15.18
CA SER A 510 -2.05 -2.52 16.07
C SER A 510 -0.97 -1.54 15.62
N SER A 511 -1.02 -1.02 14.38
CA SER A 511 -0.02 -0.14 13.79
C SER A 511 -0.44 1.33 13.78
N ASN A 512 0.54 2.22 13.62
CA ASN A 512 0.29 3.57 13.16
C ASN A 512 0.21 3.57 11.63
N VAL A 513 -0.90 3.99 11.07
CA VAL A 513 -1.11 4.01 9.61
C VAL A 513 -0.83 5.39 9.05
N VAL A 514 0.16 5.48 8.15
CA VAL A 514 0.40 6.66 7.34
C VAL A 514 -0.40 6.55 6.08
N ASN A 515 -1.38 7.43 5.91
CA ASN A 515 -2.16 7.48 4.69
C ASN A 515 -1.43 8.31 3.63
N TYR A 516 -1.42 7.79 2.42
CA TYR A 516 -1.00 8.48 1.23
C TYR A 516 -1.99 9.63 0.92
N ALA A 517 -1.85 10.73 1.65
CA ALA A 517 -2.72 11.87 1.51
C ALA A 517 -1.93 13.15 1.77
N SER A 518 -1.65 13.90 0.70
CA SER A 518 -1.02 15.22 0.82
C SER A 518 -2.03 16.23 1.37
N ASP A 519 -1.59 17.08 2.28
CA ASP A 519 -2.40 18.20 2.72
C ASP A 519 -2.61 19.19 1.57
N ASN A 520 -3.82 19.25 1.05
CA ASN A 520 -4.18 20.07 -0.09
C ASN A 520 -3.92 21.57 0.10
N GLN A 521 -3.91 22.07 1.35
CA GLN A 521 -3.64 23.49 1.60
C GLN A 521 -2.24 23.94 1.11
N TYR A 522 -1.28 23.03 1.02
CA TYR A 522 0.07 23.32 0.54
C TYR A 522 0.20 23.31 -0.98
N PHE A 523 -0.74 22.69 -1.68
CA PHE A 523 -0.72 22.53 -3.14
C PHE A 523 -1.72 23.41 -3.88
N LYS A 524 -2.35 24.38 -3.20
CA LYS A 524 -3.42 25.26 -3.72
C LYS A 524 -3.12 25.90 -5.08
N ASN A 525 -1.85 26.07 -5.43
CA ASN A 525 -1.45 26.78 -6.64
C ASN A 525 -0.74 25.89 -7.68
N ASN A 526 -0.44 24.62 -7.39
CA ASN A 526 0.44 23.84 -8.27
C ASN A 526 0.34 22.32 -8.05
N LEU A 527 -0.87 21.78 -7.93
CA LEU A 527 -1.14 20.36 -7.67
C LEU A 527 -0.49 19.42 -8.68
N GLY A 528 -0.34 19.84 -9.94
CA GLY A 528 0.27 19.04 -10.99
C GLY A 528 1.81 19.06 -11.04
N ALA A 529 2.47 19.98 -10.32
CA ALA A 529 3.91 20.15 -10.42
C ALA A 529 4.73 19.21 -9.54
N PHE A 530 4.09 18.57 -8.56
CA PHE A 530 4.76 17.76 -7.55
C PHE A 530 3.93 16.54 -7.17
N SER A 531 4.17 15.45 -7.85
CA SER A 531 3.57 14.19 -7.46
C SER A 531 4.25 13.69 -6.18
N LEU A 532 3.50 13.73 -5.07
CA LEU A 532 3.88 13.07 -3.83
C LEU A 532 3.44 11.61 -3.81
N SER A 533 3.02 11.09 -4.99
CA SER A 533 2.57 9.71 -5.05
C SER A 533 3.69 8.76 -4.63
N TRP A 534 3.30 7.66 -4.01
CA TRP A 534 4.21 6.55 -3.86
C TRP A 534 4.78 6.14 -5.22
N GLY A 535 4.01 6.28 -6.30
CA GLY A 535 4.47 6.23 -7.68
C GLY A 535 5.55 7.26 -8.04
N SER A 536 5.78 8.29 -7.23
CA SER A 536 6.95 9.16 -7.40
C SER A 536 8.28 8.42 -7.19
N SER A 537 8.26 7.26 -6.56
CA SER A 537 9.39 6.33 -6.52
C SER A 537 9.71 5.71 -7.88
N ILE A 538 8.76 5.76 -8.81
CA ILE A 538 8.87 5.31 -10.20
C ILE A 538 9.10 6.49 -11.15
N VAL A 539 9.17 7.71 -10.61
CA VAL A 539 9.48 8.89 -11.42
C VAL A 539 10.80 8.66 -12.13
N SER A 540 10.82 9.02 -13.40
CA SER A 540 12.02 9.02 -14.20
C SER A 540 13.13 9.79 -13.53
N PHE A 541 14.23 9.14 -13.29
CA PHE A 541 15.45 9.69 -12.73
C PHE A 541 16.65 9.29 -13.60
N THR A 542 17.75 9.98 -13.46
CA THR A 542 18.93 9.74 -14.31
C THR A 542 19.99 8.98 -13.53
N ILE A 543 20.40 7.81 -14.04
CA ILE A 543 21.52 7.03 -13.54
C ILE A 543 22.60 6.95 -14.64
N ASN A 544 23.82 7.34 -14.32
CA ASN A 544 24.95 7.32 -15.26
C ASN A 544 24.63 7.96 -16.63
N GLY A 545 23.88 9.06 -16.62
CA GLY A 545 23.46 9.78 -17.83
C GLY A 545 22.27 9.18 -18.59
N THR A 546 21.69 8.08 -18.11
CA THR A 546 20.54 7.41 -18.72
C THR A 546 19.27 7.65 -17.90
N LEU A 547 18.20 8.05 -18.59
CA LEU A 547 16.87 8.19 -17.99
C LEU A 547 16.29 6.82 -17.69
N VAL A 548 15.95 6.58 -16.44
CA VAL A 548 15.34 5.33 -15.93
C VAL A 548 13.89 5.64 -15.57
N GLY A 549 12.96 4.89 -16.12
CA GLY A 549 11.52 5.01 -15.84
C GLY A 549 10.87 3.74 -15.28
N ASP A 550 11.67 2.66 -15.10
CA ASP A 550 11.16 1.32 -14.83
C ASP A 550 11.25 0.91 -13.35
N GLY A 551 11.60 1.84 -12.45
CA GLY A 551 11.74 1.57 -11.03
C GLY A 551 13.18 1.27 -10.55
N TYR A 552 13.32 1.10 -9.23
CA TYR A 552 14.63 0.95 -8.58
C TYR A 552 15.37 -0.33 -8.95
N LEU A 553 14.65 -1.44 -9.00
CA LEU A 553 15.26 -2.74 -9.34
C LEU A 553 15.74 -2.77 -10.79
N SER A 554 14.98 -2.19 -11.72
CA SER A 554 15.42 -2.00 -13.11
C SER A 554 16.66 -1.11 -13.20
N ALA A 555 16.72 -0.04 -12.39
CA ALA A 555 17.93 0.80 -12.31
C ALA A 555 19.17 -0.02 -11.90
N MET A 556 19.02 -0.93 -10.94
CA MET A 556 20.11 -1.80 -10.49
C MET A 556 20.48 -2.87 -11.51
N LYS A 557 19.48 -3.51 -12.15
CA LYS A 557 19.69 -4.58 -13.11
C LYS A 557 20.26 -4.10 -14.45
N LYS A 558 19.64 -3.05 -15.02
CA LYS A 558 19.88 -2.62 -16.40
C LYS A 558 20.91 -1.49 -16.52
N TYR A 559 21.04 -0.63 -15.50
CA TYR A 559 21.80 0.61 -15.59
C TYR A 559 22.91 0.72 -14.55
N SER A 560 23.24 -0.39 -13.88
CA SER A 560 24.28 -0.44 -12.82
C SER A 560 24.06 0.59 -11.70
N GLY A 561 22.80 0.91 -11.41
CA GLY A 561 22.43 1.76 -10.30
C GLY A 561 22.79 1.13 -8.96
N THR A 562 23.20 1.97 -8.02
CA THR A 562 23.44 1.58 -6.63
C THR A 562 22.43 2.27 -5.74
N ALA A 563 22.24 1.78 -4.51
CA ALA A 563 21.39 2.43 -3.52
C ALA A 563 21.74 3.93 -3.38
N ARG A 564 23.03 4.25 -3.33
CA ARG A 564 23.50 5.62 -3.26
C ARG A 564 23.13 6.44 -4.49
N ASN A 565 23.40 5.96 -5.70
CA ASN A 565 23.09 6.69 -6.93
C ASN A 565 21.58 6.94 -7.09
N ILE A 566 20.76 5.93 -6.75
CA ILE A 566 19.31 6.04 -6.81
C ILE A 566 18.82 7.03 -5.76
N PHE A 567 19.35 6.94 -4.54
CA PHE A 567 19.02 7.85 -3.45
C PHE A 567 19.33 9.31 -3.84
N GLU A 568 20.55 9.59 -4.32
CA GLU A 568 20.99 10.93 -4.75
C GLU A 568 20.16 11.44 -5.96
N ALA A 569 19.86 10.56 -6.94
CA ALA A 569 19.12 10.94 -8.15
C ALA A 569 17.62 11.19 -7.89
N THR A 570 17.08 10.72 -6.78
CA THR A 570 15.66 10.85 -6.42
C THR A 570 15.41 11.83 -5.27
N GLN A 571 16.43 12.58 -4.83
CA GLN A 571 16.27 13.67 -3.87
C GLN A 571 15.43 14.82 -4.45
N ARG A 572 14.74 15.54 -3.58
CA ARG A 572 13.95 16.71 -3.97
C ARG A 572 14.74 17.99 -3.86
N ALA A 573 14.63 18.87 -4.86
CA ALA A 573 15.32 20.14 -4.86
C ALA A 573 14.57 21.20 -4.02
N ALA A 574 15.30 21.94 -3.17
CA ALA A 574 14.74 23.02 -2.37
C ALA A 574 14.04 24.11 -3.22
N ALA A 575 14.58 24.41 -4.41
CA ALA A 575 13.98 25.39 -5.31
C ALA A 575 12.62 24.93 -5.86
N THR A 576 12.47 23.64 -6.18
CA THR A 576 11.20 23.05 -6.61
C THR A 576 10.19 23.08 -5.47
N TRP A 577 10.63 22.75 -4.26
CA TRP A 577 9.78 22.79 -3.08
C TRP A 577 9.27 24.20 -2.78
N ALA A 578 10.18 25.21 -2.78
CA ALA A 578 9.81 26.60 -2.54
C ALA A 578 8.77 27.12 -3.56
N ALA A 579 8.84 26.67 -4.82
CA ALA A 579 7.86 27.04 -5.84
C ALA A 579 6.45 26.45 -5.59
N ILE A 580 6.37 25.35 -4.84
CA ILE A 580 5.13 24.63 -4.55
C ILE A 580 4.44 25.23 -3.32
N ILE A 581 5.19 25.47 -2.27
CA ILE A 581 4.62 25.96 -1.00
C ILE A 581 4.40 27.47 -0.98
N GLY A 582 4.88 28.20 -2.00
CA GLY A 582 4.62 29.61 -2.32
C GLY A 582 5.01 30.61 -1.36
#